data_2c030ed59156a62c5908a587e31768e8
#
_entry.id   2c030ed59156a62c5908a587e31768e8
#
_cell.length_a   1.000
_cell.length_b   1.000
_cell.length_c   1.000
_cell.angle_alpha   90.00
_cell.angle_beta   90.00
_cell.angle_gamma   90.00
#
_symmetry.space_group_name_H-M   'P 1'
#
loop_
_entity.id
_entity.type
_entity.pdbx_description
1 polymer ?
#
loop_
_entity_poly.entity_id
_entity_poly.type
_entity_poly.pdbx_seq_one_letter_code
_entity_poly.pdbx_strand_id
1 'polypeptide(L)'
;LNGKISDIADPALLKDGQRLVDILAKKIADKAKIRIIGDYDIDGVMSTYILVKALKRAGACVDYMIPDRVKDGYGLNVHLIDKAYEDGIDTVVTCDNGIAAIEEIAHAKELGMTVLVTDHHAVPFEDIKGIKIYKESKADAVVNPHQIECSYPYKELCGAAAVSYTHLTLPTK
;
A
#
# COMPACT_ATOMS: atom_id res chain seq x y z
N LEU A 1 21.25 -22.44 -1.45
CA LEU A 1 19.95 -21.79 -1.69
C LEU A 1 19.16 -22.65 -2.69
N ASN A 2 18.36 -23.62 -2.19
CA ASN A 2 17.58 -24.57 -3.01
C ASN A 2 16.07 -24.29 -2.90
N GLY A 3 15.67 -23.00 -2.71
CA GLY A 3 14.27 -22.62 -2.63
C GLY A 3 13.51 -22.91 -3.93
N LYS A 4 12.29 -23.39 -3.80
CA LYS A 4 11.37 -23.65 -4.93
C LYS A 4 10.23 -22.63 -4.85
N ILE A 5 9.58 -22.38 -5.98
CA ILE A 5 8.36 -21.54 -6.03
C ILE A 5 7.27 -22.10 -5.10
N SER A 6 7.22 -23.43 -4.92
CA SER A 6 6.32 -24.07 -3.97
C SER A 6 6.57 -23.74 -2.50
N ASP A 7 7.72 -23.15 -2.17
CA ASP A 7 8.07 -22.77 -0.80
C ASP A 7 7.55 -21.36 -0.46
N ILE A 8 7.03 -20.62 -1.46
CA ILE A 8 6.37 -19.34 -1.26
C ILE A 8 4.98 -19.58 -0.69
N ALA A 9 4.70 -18.98 0.46
CA ALA A 9 3.38 -19.08 1.07
C ALA A 9 2.32 -18.39 0.19
N ASP A 10 1.08 -18.88 0.28
CA ASP A 10 -0.03 -18.34 -0.49
C ASP A 10 -0.25 -16.85 -0.17
N PRO A 11 -0.20 -15.95 -1.17
CA PRO A 11 -0.48 -14.52 -1.00
C PRO A 11 -1.84 -14.22 -0.37
N ALA A 12 -2.84 -15.09 -0.53
CA ALA A 12 -4.16 -14.96 0.08
C ALA A 12 -4.13 -14.96 1.62
N LEU A 13 -3.02 -15.41 2.23
CA LEU A 13 -2.81 -15.34 3.67
C LEU A 13 -2.48 -13.93 4.18
N LEU A 14 -2.12 -13.00 3.29
CA LEU A 14 -1.94 -11.60 3.67
C LEU A 14 -3.30 -10.97 4.00
N LYS A 15 -3.40 -10.46 5.24
CA LYS A 15 -4.60 -9.75 5.69
C LYS A 15 -4.93 -8.61 4.71
N ASP A 16 -6.20 -8.46 4.37
CA ASP A 16 -6.74 -7.49 3.41
C ASP A 16 -6.23 -7.62 1.96
N GLY A 17 -5.42 -8.60 1.63
CA GLY A 17 -4.88 -8.77 0.27
C GLY A 17 -5.99 -8.87 -0.78
N GLN A 18 -6.97 -9.76 -0.57
CA GLN A 18 -8.11 -9.92 -1.50
C GLN A 18 -8.98 -8.67 -1.53
N ARG A 19 -9.25 -8.05 -0.38
CA ARG A 19 -10.04 -6.81 -0.30
C ARG A 19 -9.41 -5.67 -1.10
N LEU A 20 -8.10 -5.51 -0.99
CA LEU A 20 -7.34 -4.51 -1.76
C LEU A 20 -7.47 -4.75 -3.27
N VAL A 21 -7.33 -6.01 -3.71
CA VAL A 21 -7.49 -6.41 -5.11
C VAL A 21 -8.90 -6.13 -5.62
N ASP A 22 -9.94 -6.45 -4.85
CA ASP A 22 -11.34 -6.22 -5.23
C ASP A 22 -11.63 -4.72 -5.40
N ILE A 23 -11.11 -3.87 -4.49
CA ILE A 23 -11.25 -2.42 -4.59
C ILE A 23 -10.53 -1.92 -5.85
N LEU A 24 -9.27 -2.34 -6.10
CA LEU A 24 -8.52 -1.94 -7.28
C LEU A 24 -9.22 -2.38 -8.57
N ALA A 25 -9.71 -3.61 -8.64
CA ALA A 25 -10.43 -4.13 -9.80
C ALA A 25 -11.67 -3.28 -10.12
N LYS A 26 -12.44 -2.89 -9.11
CA LYS A 26 -13.57 -1.97 -9.25
C LYS A 26 -13.12 -0.60 -9.76
N LYS A 27 -12.10 0.00 -9.15
CA LYS A 27 -11.57 1.32 -9.56
C LYS A 27 -11.04 1.32 -10.98
N ILE A 28 -10.42 0.22 -11.42
CA ILE A 28 -9.97 0.04 -12.81
C ILE A 28 -11.18 -0.02 -13.77
N ALA A 29 -12.21 -0.79 -13.42
CA ALA A 29 -13.43 -0.89 -14.24
C ALA A 29 -14.14 0.47 -14.36
N ASP A 30 -14.18 1.24 -13.28
CA ASP A 30 -14.76 2.59 -13.22
C ASP A 30 -13.87 3.66 -13.88
N LYS A 31 -12.68 3.28 -14.37
CA LYS A 31 -11.66 4.20 -14.95
C LYS A 31 -11.26 5.33 -14.00
N ALA A 32 -11.31 5.07 -12.72
CA ALA A 32 -10.87 6.01 -11.69
C ALA A 32 -9.38 6.30 -11.84
N LYS A 33 -8.97 7.54 -11.53
CA LYS A 33 -7.56 7.92 -11.50
C LYS A 33 -6.92 7.40 -10.22
N ILE A 34 -5.85 6.64 -10.37
CA ILE A 34 -5.11 6.02 -9.27
C ILE A 34 -3.72 6.65 -9.22
N ARG A 35 -3.27 7.07 -8.04
CA ARG A 35 -1.88 7.50 -7.79
C ARG A 35 -1.20 6.55 -6.82
N ILE A 36 -0.02 6.06 -7.22
CA ILE A 36 0.86 5.32 -6.34
C ILE A 36 1.80 6.31 -5.67
N ILE A 37 1.89 6.27 -4.34
CA ILE A 37 2.84 7.05 -3.55
C ILE A 37 3.82 6.07 -2.91
N GLY A 38 5.04 6.02 -3.46
CA GLY A 38 6.11 5.14 -3.00
C GLY A 38 7.02 5.82 -1.98
N ASP A 39 8.10 5.14 -1.62
CA ASP A 39 9.22 5.74 -0.90
C ASP A 39 10.41 5.98 -1.85
N TYR A 40 11.36 6.79 -1.38
CA TYR A 40 12.52 7.22 -2.18
C TYR A 40 13.70 6.26 -2.15
N ASP A 41 13.67 5.23 -1.30
CA ASP A 41 14.72 4.22 -1.25
C ASP A 41 14.56 3.14 -2.34
N ILE A 42 15.47 2.16 -2.37
CA ILE A 42 15.47 1.14 -3.42
C ILE A 42 14.22 0.26 -3.36
N ASP A 43 13.72 -0.05 -2.17
CA ASP A 43 12.54 -0.90 -1.99
C ASP A 43 11.27 -0.16 -2.43
N GLY A 44 11.12 1.12 -2.03
CA GLY A 44 10.01 1.97 -2.45
C GLY A 44 9.98 2.23 -3.95
N VAL A 45 11.13 2.50 -4.57
CA VAL A 45 11.24 2.68 -6.03
C VAL A 45 10.85 1.41 -6.77
N MET A 46 11.33 0.24 -6.32
CA MET A 46 11.00 -1.05 -6.95
C MET A 46 9.54 -1.43 -6.73
N SER A 47 8.99 -1.20 -5.55
CA SER A 47 7.58 -1.38 -5.23
C SER A 47 6.70 -0.54 -6.14
N THR A 48 7.03 0.76 -6.29
CA THR A 48 6.34 1.68 -7.19
C THR A 48 6.38 1.18 -8.63
N TYR A 49 7.55 0.76 -9.11
CA TYR A 49 7.70 0.24 -10.48
C TYR A 49 6.82 -0.99 -10.73
N ILE A 50 6.82 -1.95 -9.81
CA ILE A 50 6.01 -3.18 -9.89
C ILE A 50 4.53 -2.83 -9.97
N LEU A 51 4.01 -1.99 -9.06
CA LEU A 51 2.60 -1.60 -9.03
C LEU A 51 2.19 -0.81 -10.28
N VAL A 52 2.98 0.18 -10.72
CA VAL A 52 2.70 0.95 -11.94
C VAL A 52 2.59 0.03 -13.13
N LYS A 53 3.54 -0.90 -13.30
CA LYS A 53 3.53 -1.84 -14.42
C LYS A 53 2.33 -2.77 -14.37
N ALA A 54 2.02 -3.29 -13.19
CA ALA A 54 0.89 -4.18 -12.97
C ALA A 54 -0.44 -3.51 -13.29
N LEU A 55 -0.67 -2.34 -12.70
CA LEU A 55 -1.92 -1.59 -12.87
C LEU A 55 -2.11 -1.09 -14.31
N LYS A 56 -1.02 -0.64 -14.97
CA LYS A 56 -1.08 -0.31 -16.42
C LYS A 56 -1.45 -1.52 -17.28
N ARG A 57 -0.90 -2.71 -16.98
CA ARG A 57 -1.27 -3.95 -17.70
C ARG A 57 -2.71 -4.35 -17.46
N ALA A 58 -3.25 -4.08 -16.27
CA ALA A 58 -4.66 -4.28 -15.95
C ALA A 58 -5.59 -3.22 -16.56
N GLY A 59 -5.06 -2.19 -17.24
CA GLY A 59 -5.83 -1.13 -17.91
C GLY A 59 -6.21 0.04 -17.01
N ALA A 60 -5.54 0.21 -15.87
CA ALA A 60 -5.77 1.32 -14.95
C ALA A 60 -5.30 2.67 -15.52
N CYS A 61 -6.01 3.75 -15.18
CA CYS A 61 -5.54 5.12 -15.29
C CYS A 61 -4.67 5.43 -14.06
N VAL A 62 -3.37 5.16 -14.17
CA VAL A 62 -2.43 5.22 -13.04
C VAL A 62 -1.22 6.09 -13.32
N ASP A 63 -0.89 6.94 -12.37
CA ASP A 63 0.38 7.65 -12.25
C ASP A 63 1.09 7.32 -10.93
N TYR A 64 2.21 7.96 -10.65
CA TYR A 64 2.96 7.75 -9.41
C TYR A 64 3.63 9.03 -8.94
N MET A 65 3.93 9.06 -7.65
CA MET A 65 4.73 10.08 -7.00
C MET A 65 5.68 9.41 -6.00
N ILE A 66 6.94 9.85 -6.02
CA ILE A 66 7.93 9.49 -5.02
C ILE A 66 8.27 10.80 -4.28
N PRO A 67 8.13 10.86 -2.95
CA PRO A 67 8.44 12.05 -2.17
C PRO A 67 9.91 12.45 -2.32
N ASP A 68 10.16 13.75 -2.39
CA ASP A 68 11.52 14.28 -2.33
C ASP A 68 12.02 14.23 -0.89
N ARG A 69 13.14 13.52 -0.67
CA ARG A 69 13.71 13.30 0.67
C ARG A 69 13.92 14.59 1.47
N VAL A 70 14.25 15.68 0.80
CA VAL A 70 14.59 16.97 1.45
C VAL A 70 13.37 17.83 1.67
N LYS A 71 12.42 17.84 0.71
CA LYS A 71 11.24 18.73 0.72
C LYS A 71 10.04 18.10 1.41
N ASP A 72 9.80 16.82 1.13
CA ASP A 72 8.58 16.13 1.54
C ASP A 72 8.79 15.26 2.78
N GLY A 73 10.04 14.91 3.10
CA GLY A 73 10.36 13.98 4.18
C GLY A 73 10.12 12.52 3.79
N TYR A 74 9.86 11.67 4.79
CA TYR A 74 9.65 10.24 4.62
C TYR A 74 8.15 9.90 4.44
N GLY A 75 7.84 9.10 3.43
CA GLY A 75 6.53 8.47 3.26
C GLY A 75 5.40 9.42 2.88
N LEU A 76 4.19 8.98 3.20
CA LEU A 76 2.97 9.75 2.94
C LEU A 76 2.87 10.96 3.85
N ASN A 77 2.57 12.13 3.30
CA ASN A 77 2.32 13.37 4.05
C ASN A 77 1.10 14.13 3.49
N VAL A 78 0.57 15.07 4.26
CA VAL A 78 -0.63 15.84 3.91
C VAL A 78 -0.47 16.58 2.59
N HIS A 79 0.69 17.16 2.31
CA HIS A 79 0.93 17.89 1.07
C HIS A 79 0.79 17.00 -0.18
N LEU A 80 1.26 15.75 -0.12
CA LEU A 80 1.13 14.79 -1.23
C LEU A 80 -0.34 14.37 -1.45
N ILE A 81 -1.12 14.31 -0.36
CA ILE A 81 -2.55 14.01 -0.42
C ILE A 81 -3.31 15.18 -1.04
N ASP A 82 -3.06 16.41 -0.56
CA ASP A 82 -3.70 17.62 -1.09
C ASP A 82 -3.42 17.75 -2.58
N LYS A 83 -2.16 17.54 -2.99
CA LYS A 83 -1.78 17.56 -4.39
C LYS A 83 -2.48 16.46 -5.19
N ALA A 84 -2.61 15.26 -4.66
CA ALA A 84 -3.36 14.19 -5.32
C ALA A 84 -4.83 14.58 -5.49
N TYR A 85 -5.45 15.16 -4.47
CA TYR A 85 -6.82 15.64 -4.52
C TYR A 85 -7.02 16.75 -5.57
N GLU A 86 -6.13 17.76 -5.60
CA GLU A 86 -6.13 18.84 -6.60
C GLU A 86 -5.97 18.32 -8.04
N ASP A 87 -5.16 17.28 -8.26
CA ASP A 87 -4.97 16.62 -9.54
C ASP A 87 -6.18 15.72 -9.94
N GLY A 88 -7.21 15.64 -9.09
CA GLY A 88 -8.42 14.86 -9.31
C GLY A 88 -8.19 13.35 -9.20
N ILE A 89 -7.26 12.92 -8.36
CA ILE A 89 -7.03 11.52 -8.04
C ILE A 89 -8.15 11.01 -7.13
N ASP A 90 -8.76 9.90 -7.51
CA ASP A 90 -9.79 9.22 -6.72
C ASP A 90 -9.19 8.27 -5.68
N THR A 91 -8.12 7.56 -6.06
CA THR A 91 -7.54 6.49 -5.25
C THR A 91 -6.04 6.69 -5.08
N VAL A 92 -5.59 6.69 -3.83
CA VAL A 92 -4.18 6.65 -3.47
C VAL A 92 -3.80 5.22 -3.05
N VAL A 93 -2.71 4.71 -3.60
CA VAL A 93 -2.10 3.44 -3.18
C VAL A 93 -0.71 3.75 -2.66
N THR A 94 -0.45 3.51 -1.39
CA THR A 94 0.92 3.61 -0.87
C THR A 94 1.67 2.31 -1.08
N CYS A 95 2.98 2.38 -1.25
CA CYS A 95 3.83 1.21 -1.27
C CYS A 95 5.15 1.48 -0.57
N ASP A 96 5.56 0.54 0.28
CA ASP A 96 6.74 0.66 1.14
C ASP A 96 6.65 1.83 2.15
N ASN A 97 5.45 2.28 2.40
CA ASN A 97 5.11 3.30 3.40
C ASN A 97 3.60 3.28 3.69
N GLY A 98 3.16 4.10 4.64
CA GLY A 98 1.74 4.34 4.91
C GLY A 98 1.21 3.69 6.18
N ILE A 99 1.83 2.62 6.70
CA ILE A 99 1.33 1.98 7.93
C ILE A 99 1.33 2.93 9.13
N ALA A 100 2.26 3.87 9.18
CA ALA A 100 2.37 4.87 10.24
C ALA A 100 1.64 6.19 9.94
N ALA A 101 1.17 6.40 8.72
CA ALA A 101 0.53 7.63 8.24
C ALA A 101 -0.96 7.72 8.63
N ILE A 102 -1.25 7.59 9.93
CA ILE A 102 -2.62 7.47 10.47
C ILE A 102 -3.43 8.75 10.23
N GLU A 103 -2.83 9.92 10.51
CA GLU A 103 -3.49 11.22 10.39
C GLU A 103 -3.63 11.64 8.92
N GLU A 104 -2.62 11.37 8.12
CA GLU A 104 -2.61 11.67 6.69
C GLU A 104 -3.67 10.83 5.95
N ILE A 105 -3.80 9.56 6.29
CA ILE A 105 -4.84 8.70 5.74
C ILE A 105 -6.23 9.18 6.19
N ALA A 106 -6.38 9.60 7.45
CA ALA A 106 -7.63 10.15 7.92
C ALA A 106 -8.02 11.41 7.14
N HIS A 107 -7.05 12.31 6.87
CA HIS A 107 -7.26 13.48 6.04
C HIS A 107 -7.69 13.13 4.61
N ALA A 108 -7.02 12.16 3.96
CA ALA A 108 -7.44 11.69 2.64
C ALA A 108 -8.87 11.13 2.64
N LYS A 109 -9.27 10.43 3.70
CA LYS A 109 -10.65 9.93 3.85
C LYS A 109 -11.68 11.05 4.03
N GLU A 110 -11.33 12.15 4.72
CA GLU A 110 -12.17 13.35 4.85
C GLU A 110 -12.37 14.07 3.51
N LEU A 111 -11.36 14.02 2.62
CA LEU A 111 -11.46 14.49 1.24
C LEU A 111 -12.28 13.55 0.33
N GLY A 112 -12.76 12.40 0.83
CA GLY A 112 -13.55 11.42 0.08
C GLY A 112 -12.72 10.48 -0.79
N MET A 113 -11.40 10.47 -0.65
CA MET A 113 -10.50 9.60 -1.42
C MET A 113 -10.55 8.16 -0.93
N THR A 114 -10.30 7.23 -1.83
CA THR A 114 -10.01 5.83 -1.48
C THR A 114 -8.52 5.70 -1.19
N VAL A 115 -8.17 5.06 -0.06
CA VAL A 115 -6.77 4.86 0.33
C VAL A 115 -6.48 3.39 0.56
N LEU A 116 -5.48 2.87 -0.13
CA LEU A 116 -5.01 1.49 -0.04
C LEU A 116 -3.53 1.52 0.41
N VAL A 117 -3.21 0.78 1.45
CA VAL A 117 -1.86 0.72 2.01
C VAL A 117 -1.23 -0.63 1.69
N THR A 118 -0.03 -0.62 1.10
CA THR A 118 0.85 -1.78 1.02
C THR A 118 2.18 -1.43 1.66
N ASP A 119 2.51 -2.10 2.75
CA ASP A 119 3.67 -1.77 3.57
C ASP A 119 4.23 -3.03 4.23
N HIS A 120 5.42 -2.93 4.80
CA HIS A 120 6.07 -4.01 5.55
C HIS A 120 6.71 -3.54 6.86
N HIS A 121 6.62 -2.24 7.15
CA HIS A 121 7.14 -1.67 8.40
C HIS A 121 6.29 -2.08 9.61
N ALA A 122 6.88 -1.93 10.80
CA ALA A 122 6.19 -2.25 12.04
C ALA A 122 4.93 -1.39 12.23
N VAL A 123 3.85 -2.03 12.66
CA VAL A 123 2.59 -1.32 12.97
C VAL A 123 2.81 -0.42 14.19
N PRO A 124 2.49 0.89 14.11
CA PRO A 124 2.67 1.80 15.23
C PRO A 124 1.77 1.42 16.40
N PHE A 125 2.30 1.56 17.62
CA PHE A 125 1.57 1.31 18.86
C PHE A 125 1.90 2.33 19.92
N GLU A 126 1.01 2.48 20.90
CA GLU A 126 1.27 3.19 22.14
C GLU A 126 1.44 2.18 23.26
N ASP A 127 2.47 2.38 24.09
CA ASP A 127 2.65 1.55 25.30
C ASP A 127 1.95 2.25 26.48
N ILE A 128 0.85 1.65 26.94
CA ILE A 128 0.13 2.12 28.11
C ILE A 128 0.32 1.11 29.23
N LYS A 129 1.20 1.42 30.16
CA LYS A 129 1.50 0.57 31.34
C LYS A 129 1.93 -0.87 30.98
N GLY A 130 2.76 -1.02 29.93
CA GLY A 130 3.24 -2.32 29.46
C GLY A 130 2.29 -3.06 28.53
N ILE A 131 1.16 -2.42 28.17
CA ILE A 131 0.20 -2.96 27.19
C ILE A 131 0.36 -2.18 25.87
N LYS A 132 0.68 -2.89 24.79
CA LYS A 132 0.76 -2.31 23.46
C LYS A 132 -0.64 -2.15 22.87
N ILE A 133 -1.03 -0.91 22.59
CA ILE A 133 -2.27 -0.58 21.88
C ILE A 133 -1.86 -0.14 20.48
N TYR A 134 -2.16 -0.97 19.49
CA TYR A 134 -1.82 -0.69 18.09
C TYR A 134 -2.77 0.32 17.49
N LYS A 135 -2.22 1.25 16.69
CA LYS A 135 -3.02 2.25 15.99
C LYS A 135 -3.69 1.63 14.78
N GLU A 136 -4.97 1.90 14.62
CA GLU A 136 -5.75 1.46 13.45
C GLU A 136 -5.73 2.53 12.36
N SER A 137 -5.45 2.12 11.14
CA SER A 137 -5.55 2.98 9.97
C SER A 137 -7.00 3.06 9.47
N LYS A 138 -7.42 4.25 9.01
CA LYS A 138 -8.70 4.46 8.31
C LYS A 138 -8.66 4.09 6.83
N ALA A 139 -7.57 3.50 6.33
CA ALA A 139 -7.45 3.04 4.95
C ALA A 139 -8.55 2.02 4.60
N ASP A 140 -8.96 2.00 3.34
CA ASP A 140 -9.98 1.06 2.85
C ASP A 140 -9.47 -0.39 2.84
N ALA A 141 -8.17 -0.59 2.69
CA ALA A 141 -7.50 -1.88 2.90
C ALA A 141 -6.02 -1.63 3.28
N VAL A 142 -5.48 -2.52 4.11
CA VAL A 142 -4.07 -2.46 4.56
C VAL A 142 -3.45 -3.84 4.35
N VAL A 143 -2.47 -3.94 3.46
CA VAL A 143 -1.65 -5.13 3.28
C VAL A 143 -0.31 -4.90 3.95
N ASN A 144 -0.09 -5.58 5.07
CA ASN A 144 1.17 -5.55 5.81
C ASN A 144 1.31 -6.84 6.62
N PRO A 145 2.41 -7.60 6.50
CA PRO A 145 2.60 -8.86 7.21
C PRO A 145 2.66 -8.71 8.73
N HIS A 146 3.02 -7.51 9.24
CA HIS A 146 3.10 -7.22 10.67
C HIS A 146 1.75 -6.88 11.33
N GLN A 147 0.67 -6.77 10.57
CA GLN A 147 -0.65 -6.55 11.17
C GLN A 147 -0.99 -7.66 12.18
N ILE A 148 -1.66 -7.28 13.27
CA ILE A 148 -2.31 -8.22 14.17
C ILE A 148 -3.29 -9.05 13.34
N GLU A 149 -3.38 -10.35 13.59
CA GLU A 149 -4.24 -11.29 12.86
C GLU A 149 -3.82 -11.56 11.40
N CYS A 150 -2.68 -11.05 10.91
CA CYS A 150 -2.16 -11.48 9.63
C CYS A 150 -1.60 -12.89 9.75
N SER A 151 -2.14 -13.83 8.99
CA SER A 151 -1.74 -15.25 9.02
C SER A 151 -0.57 -15.59 8.10
N TYR A 152 -0.06 -14.61 7.33
CA TYR A 152 1.10 -14.84 6.47
C TYR A 152 2.32 -15.23 7.31
N PRO A 153 2.97 -16.39 7.02
CA PRO A 153 3.96 -16.98 7.93
C PRO A 153 5.29 -16.22 7.99
N TYR A 154 5.71 -15.56 6.89
CA TYR A 154 6.96 -14.83 6.81
C TYR A 154 6.73 -13.33 7.01
N LYS A 155 7.14 -12.80 8.16
CA LYS A 155 6.91 -11.40 8.53
C LYS A 155 7.92 -10.43 7.91
N GLU A 156 9.10 -10.90 7.58
CA GLU A 156 10.21 -10.10 7.05
C GLU A 156 10.16 -9.92 5.52
N LEU A 157 8.94 -9.78 4.96
CA LEU A 157 8.80 -9.37 3.56
C LEU A 157 9.33 -7.95 3.38
N CYS A 158 10.02 -7.69 2.29
CA CYS A 158 10.29 -6.32 1.85
C CYS A 158 9.06 -5.72 1.14
N GLY A 159 9.02 -4.40 0.96
CA GLY A 159 7.91 -3.71 0.29
C GLY A 159 7.67 -4.25 -1.11
N ALA A 160 8.71 -4.47 -1.90
CA ALA A 160 8.61 -5.04 -3.25
C ALA A 160 7.99 -6.45 -3.26
N ALA A 161 8.26 -7.28 -2.25
CA ALA A 161 7.62 -8.59 -2.13
C ALA A 161 6.14 -8.46 -1.75
N ALA A 162 5.79 -7.58 -0.81
CA ALA A 162 4.42 -7.33 -0.41
C ALA A 162 3.54 -6.90 -1.60
N VAL A 163 4.02 -5.94 -2.42
CA VAL A 163 3.28 -5.49 -3.62
C VAL A 163 3.25 -6.53 -4.74
N SER A 164 4.28 -7.36 -4.86
CA SER A 164 4.31 -8.43 -5.88
C SER A 164 3.18 -9.43 -5.67
N TYR A 165 2.85 -9.76 -4.43
CA TYR A 165 1.74 -10.64 -4.11
C TYR A 165 0.38 -10.01 -4.45
N THR A 166 0.21 -8.73 -4.20
CA THR A 166 -0.98 -7.98 -4.62
C THR A 166 -1.13 -8.01 -6.15
N HIS A 167 -0.02 -7.87 -6.89
CA HIS A 167 -0.02 -7.92 -8.35
C HIS A 167 -0.42 -9.29 -8.90
N LEU A 168 0.06 -10.38 -8.31
CA LEU A 168 -0.22 -11.74 -8.77
C LEU A 168 -1.71 -12.10 -8.68
N THR A 169 -2.47 -11.44 -7.83
CA THR A 169 -3.90 -11.66 -7.62
C THR A 169 -4.80 -10.73 -8.45
N LEU A 170 -4.24 -9.70 -9.11
CA LEU A 170 -5.01 -8.84 -10.02
C LEU A 170 -5.46 -9.62 -11.26
N PRO A 171 -6.73 -9.48 -11.71
CA PRO A 171 -7.19 -10.11 -12.92
C PRO A 171 -6.44 -9.51 -14.13
N THR A 172 -5.52 -10.28 -14.70
CA THR A 172 -4.86 -9.94 -15.97
C THR A 172 -5.73 -10.41 -17.12
N LYS A 173 -6.02 -9.49 -18.05
CA LYS A 173 -6.65 -9.85 -19.33
C LYS A 173 -5.68 -10.60 -20.22
#